data_cf94423625a9b361094eb153d2819be1
#
_entry.id   cf94423625a9b361094eb153d2819be1
#
_cell.length_a   1.000
_cell.length_b   1.000
_cell.length_c   1.000
_cell.angle_alpha   90.00
_cell.angle_beta   90.00
_cell.angle_gamma   90.00
#
_symmetry.space_group_name_H-M   'P 1'
#
loop_
_entity.id
_entity.type
_entity.pdbx_description
1 polymer ?
#
loop_
_entity_poly.entity_id
_entity_poly.type
_entity_poly.pdbx_seq_one_letter_code
_entity_poly.pdbx_strand_id
1 'polypeptide(L)'
;MLVTETPPGTPNGFGVTLNCMFKEIDHRVVYTDAAFKPFGDKLGYLLAQVPYHSSGRFFLSFLAGKIPEWRGRYSSSWFKKHLSEKFSYVYAFVYSTECMKYAHWIAKKKKLPLAIHLADHSERFKEADSIEILSKVSKLICITAEMKSKYEGMLGRSDIEVLHNGAEQACLEIPSAPQGPFNKENPFIICFIGGLFSHLHGDCIEDIFKAVAQIRKKKPWTEFHLYGQRQPEHFLEDLVHSDGFTHHGIVMPLEKKFEIMEKAHCFVIPSSFNEEKHLHYRYSFPTKLPELIATGRPILSYGPKETATNRILKTNNIGLRIHDRSVPNLVEALENLGGQYEDSINKFPKVCPKILEKFSADCVRRKLKNILSVN
;
A
#
# COMPACT_ATOMS: atom_id res chain seq x y z
N MET A 1 9.09 19.24 -5.99
CA MET A 1 9.19 18.98 -4.54
C MET A 1 8.13 17.97 -4.15
N LEU A 2 8.49 16.90 -3.47
CA LEU A 2 7.58 15.87 -2.96
C LEU A 2 7.30 16.12 -1.46
N VAL A 3 6.04 16.25 -1.09
CA VAL A 3 5.57 16.38 0.31
C VAL A 3 4.78 15.13 0.68
N THR A 4 5.12 14.49 1.79
CA THR A 4 4.51 13.21 2.17
C THR A 4 4.67 12.92 3.66
N GLU A 5 3.84 12.06 4.23
CA GLU A 5 3.97 11.54 5.60
C GLU A 5 5.00 10.40 5.71
N THR A 6 5.34 9.77 4.60
CA THR A 6 6.26 8.63 4.58
C THR A 6 7.33 8.84 3.52
N PRO A 7 8.63 8.77 3.87
CA PRO A 7 9.70 8.88 2.89
C PRO A 7 9.66 7.77 1.83
N PRO A 8 10.04 8.06 0.58
CA PRO A 8 10.29 7.02 -0.42
C PRO A 8 11.31 5.98 0.10
N GLY A 9 11.06 4.71 -0.20
CA GLY A 9 11.92 3.60 0.23
C GLY A 9 11.71 3.10 1.66
N THR A 10 10.83 3.75 2.46
CA THR A 10 10.40 3.17 3.75
C THR A 10 9.77 1.80 3.49
N PRO A 11 10.06 0.76 4.33
CA PRO A 11 9.56 -0.60 4.11
C PRO A 11 8.08 -0.75 4.51
N ASN A 12 7.22 0.10 3.96
CA ASN A 12 5.77 0.03 4.04
C ASN A 12 5.15 0.36 2.68
N GLY A 13 3.84 0.15 2.54
CA GLY A 13 3.13 0.33 1.27
C GLY A 13 3.31 1.72 0.65
N PHE A 14 3.26 2.78 1.45
CA PHE A 14 3.40 4.16 0.97
C PHE A 14 4.82 4.46 0.50
N GLY A 15 5.83 4.10 1.30
CA GLY A 15 7.24 4.33 0.95
C GLY A 15 7.68 3.58 -0.29
N VAL A 16 7.23 2.32 -0.45
CA VAL A 16 7.48 1.51 -1.65
C VAL A 16 6.80 2.13 -2.87
N THR A 17 5.54 2.56 -2.73
CA THR A 17 4.79 3.24 -3.80
C THR A 17 5.50 4.50 -4.28
N LEU A 18 5.92 5.36 -3.36
CA LEU A 18 6.63 6.60 -3.69
C LEU A 18 7.98 6.33 -4.34
N ASN A 19 8.73 5.35 -3.83
CA ASN A 19 10.00 4.95 -4.44
C ASN A 19 9.80 4.48 -5.89
N CYS A 20 8.78 3.67 -6.14
CA CYS A 20 8.41 3.23 -7.48
C CYS A 20 8.05 4.41 -8.40
N MET A 21 7.19 5.31 -7.93
CA MET A 21 6.69 6.45 -8.73
C MET A 21 7.76 7.47 -9.07
N PHE A 22 8.68 7.76 -8.13
CA PHE A 22 9.64 8.86 -8.23
C PHE A 22 11.06 8.44 -8.61
N LYS A 23 11.31 7.14 -8.85
CA LYS A 23 12.63 6.60 -9.19
C LYS A 23 13.36 7.37 -10.31
N GLU A 24 12.60 7.88 -11.30
CA GLU A 24 13.13 8.58 -12.48
C GLU A 24 12.77 10.08 -12.52
N ILE A 25 12.24 10.61 -11.46
CA ILE A 25 11.86 12.03 -11.36
C ILE A 25 12.80 12.71 -10.38
N ASP A 26 13.51 13.74 -10.83
CA ASP A 26 14.33 14.54 -9.91
C ASP A 26 13.41 15.26 -8.91
N HIS A 27 13.63 14.98 -7.64
CA HIS A 27 12.77 15.49 -6.58
C HIS A 27 13.52 15.71 -5.27
N ARG A 28 13.01 16.67 -4.49
CA ARG A 28 13.40 16.85 -3.08
C ARG A 28 12.23 16.45 -2.21
N VAL A 29 12.50 15.64 -1.20
CA VAL A 29 11.49 15.14 -0.28
C VAL A 29 11.38 16.02 0.95
N VAL A 30 10.16 16.46 1.22
CA VAL A 30 9.77 17.06 2.50
C VAL A 30 8.71 16.17 3.08
N TYR A 31 8.96 15.58 4.24
CA TYR A 31 7.97 14.71 4.86
C TYR A 31 7.54 15.20 6.24
N THR A 32 6.29 14.92 6.54
CA THR A 32 5.65 15.27 7.80
C THR A 32 5.50 14.00 8.63
N ASP A 33 6.00 14.01 9.86
CA ASP A 33 5.80 12.88 10.76
C ASP A 33 4.61 13.16 11.67
N ALA A 34 3.57 12.34 11.56
CA ALA A 34 2.38 12.44 12.41
C ALA A 34 2.69 12.31 13.90
N ALA A 35 3.81 11.68 14.27
CA ALA A 35 4.28 11.56 15.63
C ALA A 35 4.70 12.91 16.25
N PHE A 36 4.97 13.92 15.42
CA PHE A 36 5.40 15.25 15.88
C PHE A 36 4.26 16.29 15.99
N LYS A 37 3.01 15.88 15.81
CA LYS A 37 1.83 16.75 15.99
C LYS A 37 1.83 17.60 17.27
N PRO A 38 2.27 17.08 18.44
CA PRO A 38 2.28 17.87 19.69
C PRO A 38 3.22 19.06 19.69
N PHE A 39 4.20 19.09 18.78
CA PHE A 39 5.27 20.10 18.78
C PHE A 39 5.05 21.24 17.78
N GLY A 40 3.89 21.27 17.12
CA GLY A 40 3.54 22.25 16.10
C GLY A 40 4.23 21.99 14.75
N ASP A 41 3.59 22.45 13.69
CA ASP A 41 3.92 22.13 12.29
C ASP A 41 5.38 22.40 11.93
N LYS A 42 5.97 23.44 12.46
CA LYS A 42 7.33 23.90 12.09
C LYS A 42 8.45 22.96 12.53
N LEU A 43 8.32 22.33 13.68
CA LEU A 43 9.36 21.45 14.23
C LEU A 43 9.28 20.04 13.67
N GLY A 44 8.08 19.54 13.36
CA GLY A 44 7.88 18.26 12.70
C GLY A 44 8.69 18.17 11.40
N TYR A 45 8.81 19.27 10.67
CA TYR A 45 9.54 19.35 9.40
C TYR A 45 11.05 19.34 9.55
N LEU A 46 11.58 19.91 10.62
CA LEU A 46 13.01 19.86 10.88
C LEU A 46 13.47 18.46 11.24
N LEU A 47 12.68 17.78 12.08
CA LEU A 47 12.96 16.43 12.53
C LEU A 47 12.76 15.39 11.42
N ALA A 48 11.93 15.71 10.46
CA ALA A 48 11.71 14.88 9.28
C ALA A 48 12.95 14.68 8.38
N GLN A 49 13.97 15.54 8.52
CA GLN A 49 15.24 15.44 7.77
C GLN A 49 16.27 14.51 8.45
N VAL A 50 16.03 14.10 9.69
CA VAL A 50 16.91 13.16 10.38
C VAL A 50 16.51 11.74 10.00
N PRO A 51 17.46 10.86 9.60
CA PRO A 51 17.14 9.49 9.22
C PRO A 51 16.28 8.77 10.26
N TYR A 52 15.24 8.08 9.80
CA TYR A 52 14.20 7.46 10.64
C TYR A 52 14.76 6.54 11.74
N HIS A 53 15.90 5.90 11.50
CA HIS A 53 16.55 4.96 12.43
C HIS A 53 17.67 5.58 13.28
N SER A 54 17.86 6.90 13.26
CA SER A 54 18.91 7.51 14.08
C SER A 54 18.44 7.75 15.51
N SER A 55 19.21 7.29 16.49
CA SER A 55 19.00 7.61 17.92
C SER A 55 18.99 9.12 18.20
N GLY A 56 19.63 9.91 17.34
CA GLY A 56 19.62 11.37 17.38
C GLY A 56 18.23 11.97 17.14
N ARG A 57 17.34 11.30 16.38
CA ARG A 57 15.97 11.78 16.13
C ARG A 57 15.13 11.79 17.41
N PHE A 58 15.21 10.74 18.20
CA PHE A 58 14.50 10.64 19.48
C PHE A 58 15.00 11.70 20.48
N PHE A 59 16.30 11.91 20.55
CA PHE A 59 16.92 12.90 21.43
C PHE A 59 16.56 14.33 20.99
N LEU A 60 16.60 14.64 19.71
CA LEU A 60 16.21 15.95 19.18
C LEU A 60 14.72 16.22 19.37
N SER A 61 13.84 15.22 19.25
CA SER A 61 12.40 15.37 19.51
C SER A 61 12.12 15.65 20.99
N PHE A 62 12.84 14.98 21.88
CA PHE A 62 12.74 15.18 23.33
C PHE A 62 13.22 16.58 23.76
N LEU A 63 14.36 17.04 23.24
CA LEU A 63 14.89 18.38 23.50
C LEU A 63 13.98 19.48 22.94
N ALA A 64 13.51 19.32 21.75
CA ALA A 64 12.63 20.28 21.09
C ALA A 64 11.28 20.44 21.81
N GLY A 65 10.78 19.39 22.45
CA GLY A 65 9.58 19.45 23.31
C GLY A 65 9.75 20.32 24.56
N LYS A 66 10.99 20.49 25.07
CA LYS A 66 11.29 21.20 26.30
C LYS A 66 11.70 22.66 26.12
N ILE A 67 11.98 23.12 24.87
CA ILE A 67 12.50 24.48 24.65
C ILE A 67 11.58 25.22 23.65
N PRO A 68 10.55 25.95 24.19
CA PRO A 68 9.57 26.68 23.36
C PRO A 68 10.21 27.70 22.40
N GLU A 69 11.32 28.30 22.79
CA GLU A 69 12.01 29.34 22.01
C GLU A 69 12.72 28.80 20.74
N TRP A 70 13.04 27.52 20.68
CA TRP A 70 13.65 26.90 19.51
C TRP A 70 12.64 26.66 18.38
N ARG A 71 11.34 26.63 18.71
CA ARG A 71 10.26 26.40 17.75
C ARG A 71 10.22 27.43 16.59
N GLY A 72 10.72 28.65 16.80
CA GLY A 72 10.65 29.72 15.80
C GLY A 72 11.90 29.92 14.96
N ARG A 73 13.11 29.68 15.50
CA ARG A 73 14.37 30.05 14.86
C ARG A 73 14.90 29.01 13.84
N TYR A 74 14.76 27.73 14.13
CA TYR A 74 15.25 26.69 13.23
C TYR A 74 14.44 26.59 11.93
N SER A 75 13.15 26.86 11.97
CA SER A 75 12.27 26.75 10.80
C SER A 75 12.60 27.73 9.70
N SER A 76 13.10 28.94 9.99
CA SER A 76 13.27 29.97 8.96
C SER A 76 14.55 29.82 8.14
N SER A 77 15.68 29.40 8.75
CA SER A 77 16.95 29.25 8.01
C SER A 77 16.98 27.96 7.19
N TRP A 78 16.47 26.85 7.74
CA TRP A 78 16.35 25.61 6.99
C TRP A 78 15.36 25.76 5.83
N PHE A 79 14.22 26.37 6.06
CA PHE A 79 13.26 26.73 5.04
C PHE A 79 13.88 27.62 3.95
N LYS A 80 14.61 28.67 4.34
CA LYS A 80 15.30 29.54 3.38
C LYS A 80 16.30 28.77 2.51
N LYS A 81 17.09 27.86 3.10
CA LYS A 81 18.08 27.07 2.38
C LYS A 81 17.46 26.09 1.39
N HIS A 82 16.43 25.33 1.79
CA HIS A 82 15.83 24.29 0.95
C HIS A 82 14.72 24.82 0.03
N LEU A 83 14.13 25.97 0.38
CA LEU A 83 13.20 26.65 -0.48
C LEU A 83 13.89 27.61 -1.49
N SER A 84 15.21 27.79 -1.46
CA SER A 84 15.93 28.57 -2.47
C SER A 84 16.03 27.83 -3.82
N GLU A 85 15.94 26.49 -3.80
CA GLU A 85 15.97 25.68 -5.02
C GLU A 85 14.75 25.98 -5.93
N LYS A 86 14.95 25.93 -7.25
CA LYS A 86 13.86 26.06 -8.22
C LYS A 86 13.15 24.74 -8.38
N PHE A 87 11.84 24.76 -8.25
CA PHE A 87 10.96 23.62 -8.49
C PHE A 87 9.88 24.01 -9.49
N SER A 88 9.43 23.05 -10.30
CA SER A 88 8.31 23.24 -11.22
C SER A 88 6.96 22.96 -10.55
N TYR A 89 6.94 22.08 -9.54
CA TYR A 89 5.73 21.57 -8.93
C TYR A 89 5.93 21.27 -7.44
N VAL A 90 4.86 21.40 -6.66
CA VAL A 90 4.69 20.73 -5.36
C VAL A 90 3.76 19.54 -5.57
N TYR A 91 4.25 18.35 -5.31
CA TYR A 91 3.46 17.12 -5.33
C TYR A 91 3.30 16.61 -3.91
N ALA A 92 2.07 16.35 -3.50
CA ALA A 92 1.77 15.85 -2.17
C ALA A 92 1.09 14.47 -2.27
N PHE A 93 1.73 13.45 -1.68
CA PHE A 93 1.15 12.12 -1.51
C PHE A 93 0.65 12.01 -0.08
N VAL A 94 -0.66 12.04 0.11
CA VAL A 94 -1.26 12.32 1.41
C VAL A 94 -2.31 11.30 1.84
N TYR A 95 -2.31 10.97 3.13
CA TYR A 95 -3.39 10.25 3.82
C TYR A 95 -3.89 11.03 5.05
N SER A 96 -3.31 12.21 5.35
CA SER A 96 -3.77 13.12 6.42
C SER A 96 -4.06 14.53 5.90
N THR A 97 -4.93 15.23 6.62
CA THR A 97 -5.25 16.64 6.33
C THR A 97 -4.08 17.56 6.68
N GLU A 98 -3.26 17.20 7.64
CA GLU A 98 -2.10 17.97 8.08
C GLU A 98 -1.04 18.06 6.97
N CYS A 99 -0.69 16.93 6.36
CA CYS A 99 0.25 16.92 5.22
C CYS A 99 -0.29 17.71 4.04
N MET A 100 -1.59 17.56 3.74
CA MET A 100 -2.26 18.30 2.68
C MET A 100 -2.20 19.81 2.90
N LYS A 101 -2.59 20.28 4.10
CA LYS A 101 -2.56 21.70 4.48
C LYS A 101 -1.14 22.28 4.39
N TYR A 102 -0.15 21.48 4.77
CA TYR A 102 1.24 21.89 4.67
C TYR A 102 1.74 22.00 3.24
N ALA A 103 1.45 21.00 2.42
CA ALA A 103 1.79 21.07 0.99
C ALA A 103 1.16 22.28 0.31
N HIS A 104 -0.10 22.59 0.65
CA HIS A 104 -0.79 23.79 0.17
C HIS A 104 -0.08 25.07 0.62
N TRP A 105 0.33 25.16 1.88
CA TRP A 105 1.10 26.31 2.39
C TRP A 105 2.44 26.48 1.65
N ILE A 106 3.20 25.39 1.41
CA ILE A 106 4.44 25.44 0.62
C ILE A 106 4.15 25.96 -0.80
N ALA A 107 3.18 25.39 -1.49
CA ALA A 107 2.83 25.75 -2.86
C ALA A 107 2.46 27.23 -2.96
N LYS A 108 1.66 27.74 -2.01
CA LYS A 108 1.29 29.16 -1.92
C LYS A 108 2.51 30.06 -1.69
N LYS A 109 3.41 29.68 -0.77
CA LYS A 109 4.64 30.46 -0.47
C LYS A 109 5.59 30.51 -1.65
N LYS A 110 5.70 29.41 -2.41
CA LYS A 110 6.57 29.27 -3.56
C LYS A 110 5.93 29.78 -4.86
N LYS A 111 4.64 30.06 -4.86
CA LYS A 111 3.85 30.36 -6.06
C LYS A 111 3.98 29.26 -7.11
N LEU A 112 3.94 28.00 -6.66
CA LEU A 112 4.03 26.80 -7.49
C LEU A 112 2.68 26.13 -7.65
N PRO A 113 2.44 25.45 -8.78
CA PRO A 113 1.28 24.59 -8.92
C PRO A 113 1.38 23.44 -7.92
N LEU A 114 0.21 23.00 -7.38
CA LEU A 114 0.09 21.93 -6.42
C LEU A 114 -0.66 20.74 -7.04
N ALA A 115 -0.03 19.58 -7.01
CA ALA A 115 -0.69 18.30 -7.24
C ALA A 115 -0.90 17.59 -5.91
N ILE A 116 -2.13 17.18 -5.61
CA ILE A 116 -2.43 16.34 -4.46
C ILE A 116 -2.82 14.95 -4.95
N HIS A 117 -2.13 13.94 -4.42
CA HIS A 117 -2.45 12.54 -4.62
C HIS A 117 -2.98 11.96 -3.31
N LEU A 118 -4.26 11.65 -3.29
CA LEU A 118 -4.91 11.00 -2.15
C LEU A 118 -4.53 9.52 -2.14
N ALA A 119 -3.65 9.16 -1.21
CA ALA A 119 -3.14 7.79 -1.05
C ALA A 119 -4.12 6.87 -0.35
N ASP A 120 -5.02 7.44 0.45
CA ASP A 120 -6.10 6.74 1.13
C ASP A 120 -7.29 7.67 1.36
N HIS A 121 -8.46 7.09 1.66
CA HIS A 121 -9.62 7.88 1.99
C HIS A 121 -9.64 8.23 3.48
N SER A 122 -9.93 9.50 3.77
CA SER A 122 -10.16 9.98 5.13
C SER A 122 -11.44 10.81 5.19
N GLU A 123 -12.28 10.54 6.18
CA GLU A 123 -13.48 11.36 6.43
C GLU A 123 -13.13 12.83 6.71
N ARG A 124 -11.95 13.10 7.27
CA ARG A 124 -11.45 14.46 7.50
C ARG A 124 -11.22 15.26 6.22
N PHE A 125 -11.13 14.62 5.06
CA PHE A 125 -11.09 15.32 3.78
C PHE A 125 -12.42 15.97 3.39
N LYS A 126 -13.49 15.72 4.16
CA LYS A 126 -14.78 16.42 4.05
C LYS A 126 -14.85 17.73 4.86
N GLU A 127 -13.85 18.02 5.70
CA GLU A 127 -13.76 19.30 6.41
C GLU A 127 -13.68 20.47 5.41
N ALA A 128 -14.30 21.61 5.74
CA ALA A 128 -14.39 22.76 4.84
C ALA A 128 -13.04 23.22 4.28
N ASP A 129 -12.01 23.30 5.14
CA ASP A 129 -10.65 23.65 4.74
C ASP A 129 -10.06 22.67 3.72
N SER A 130 -10.35 21.38 3.91
CA SER A 130 -9.87 20.32 3.02
C SER A 130 -10.55 20.41 1.65
N ILE A 131 -11.86 20.61 1.64
CA ILE A 131 -12.65 20.81 0.42
C ILE A 131 -12.15 22.04 -0.34
N GLU A 132 -11.90 23.16 0.37
CA GLU A 132 -11.36 24.37 -0.25
C GLU A 132 -10.02 24.11 -0.93
N ILE A 133 -9.10 23.40 -0.26
CA ILE A 133 -7.80 23.07 -0.85
C ILE A 133 -7.99 22.16 -2.06
N LEU A 134 -8.72 21.04 -1.92
CA LEU A 134 -8.91 20.04 -2.98
C LEU A 134 -9.62 20.60 -4.21
N SER A 135 -10.53 21.58 -4.04
CA SER A 135 -11.18 22.23 -5.18
C SER A 135 -10.27 23.15 -5.99
N LYS A 136 -9.22 23.70 -5.37
CA LYS A 136 -8.33 24.72 -5.96
C LYS A 136 -6.98 24.18 -6.44
N VAL A 137 -6.63 22.91 -6.17
CA VAL A 137 -5.35 22.34 -6.61
C VAL A 137 -5.28 22.22 -8.12
N SER A 138 -4.09 22.39 -8.65
CA SER A 138 -3.83 22.29 -10.10
C SER A 138 -4.10 20.89 -10.63
N LYS A 139 -3.80 19.87 -9.86
CA LYS A 139 -4.06 18.46 -10.16
C LYS A 139 -4.53 17.75 -8.91
N LEU A 140 -5.62 16.99 -9.03
CA LEU A 140 -6.08 16.06 -8.00
C LEU A 140 -5.98 14.64 -8.55
N ILE A 141 -5.34 13.77 -7.79
CA ILE A 141 -5.08 12.38 -8.16
C ILE A 141 -5.66 11.49 -7.06
N CYS A 142 -6.38 10.48 -7.43
CA CYS A 142 -6.92 9.46 -6.55
C CYS A 142 -6.27 8.11 -6.82
N ILE A 143 -6.12 7.28 -5.79
CA ILE A 143 -5.49 5.97 -5.94
C ILE A 143 -6.41 4.94 -6.62
N THR A 144 -7.75 5.16 -6.58
CA THR A 144 -8.75 4.28 -7.22
C THR A 144 -9.79 5.08 -8.00
N ALA A 145 -10.45 4.42 -8.96
CA ALA A 145 -11.54 5.02 -9.73
C ALA A 145 -12.76 5.35 -8.85
N GLU A 146 -13.02 4.55 -7.82
CA GLU A 146 -14.11 4.77 -6.88
C GLU A 146 -13.86 6.00 -6.02
N MET A 147 -12.61 6.21 -5.60
CA MET A 147 -12.21 7.41 -4.90
C MET A 147 -12.36 8.63 -5.82
N LYS A 148 -11.91 8.54 -7.09
CA LYS A 148 -12.14 9.57 -8.09
C LYS A 148 -13.61 9.94 -8.17
N SER A 149 -14.51 8.98 -8.43
CA SER A 149 -15.95 9.25 -8.56
C SER A 149 -16.55 9.91 -7.32
N LYS A 150 -16.09 9.50 -6.12
CA LYS A 150 -16.51 10.14 -4.86
C LYS A 150 -16.10 11.60 -4.80
N TYR A 151 -14.85 11.90 -5.13
CA TYR A 151 -14.33 13.27 -5.06
C TYR A 151 -14.82 14.15 -6.20
N GLU A 152 -15.10 13.60 -7.39
CA GLU A 152 -15.78 14.30 -8.48
C GLU A 152 -17.15 14.82 -8.03
N GLY A 153 -17.96 13.94 -7.43
CA GLY A 153 -19.28 14.33 -6.91
C GLY A 153 -19.18 15.33 -5.75
N MET A 154 -18.20 15.19 -4.87
CA MET A 154 -18.04 16.05 -3.69
C MET A 154 -17.53 17.45 -4.06
N LEU A 155 -16.63 17.56 -5.05
CA LEU A 155 -15.94 18.79 -5.40
C LEU A 155 -16.53 19.49 -6.64
N GLY A 156 -17.43 18.84 -7.37
CA GLY A 156 -18.00 19.36 -8.62
C GLY A 156 -16.99 19.53 -9.74
N ARG A 157 -15.90 18.71 -9.76
CA ARG A 157 -14.87 18.75 -10.79
C ARG A 157 -14.66 17.38 -11.45
N SER A 158 -14.36 17.35 -12.74
CA SER A 158 -14.23 16.14 -13.55
C SER A 158 -12.79 15.84 -14.00
N ASP A 159 -11.84 16.72 -13.67
CA ASP A 159 -10.43 16.62 -14.07
C ASP A 159 -9.56 15.84 -13.06
N ILE A 160 -10.17 14.95 -12.28
CA ILE A 160 -9.47 14.11 -11.31
C ILE A 160 -8.83 12.92 -12.03
N GLU A 161 -7.56 12.70 -11.77
CA GLU A 161 -6.82 11.58 -12.33
C GLU A 161 -6.84 10.35 -11.40
N VAL A 162 -6.62 9.17 -11.97
CA VAL A 162 -6.40 7.94 -11.19
C VAL A 162 -4.99 7.45 -11.41
N LEU A 163 -4.24 7.27 -10.33
CA LEU A 163 -2.90 6.72 -10.37
C LEU A 163 -2.68 5.84 -9.14
N HIS A 164 -2.38 4.57 -9.36
CA HIS A 164 -1.97 3.61 -8.32
C HIS A 164 -0.48 3.29 -8.45
N ASN A 165 0.08 2.53 -7.52
CA ASN A 165 1.44 2.00 -7.67
C ASN A 165 1.52 0.95 -8.79
N GLY A 166 2.76 0.64 -9.22
CA GLY A 166 3.05 -0.37 -10.24
C GLY A 166 3.98 -1.46 -9.73
N ALA A 167 4.05 -2.54 -10.49
CA ALA A 167 5.03 -3.61 -10.30
C ALA A 167 6.33 -3.27 -11.04
N GLU A 168 7.46 -3.41 -10.36
CA GLU A 168 8.78 -3.29 -10.98
C GLU A 168 9.04 -4.48 -11.92
N GLN A 169 9.92 -4.29 -12.89
CA GLN A 169 10.27 -5.30 -13.89
C GLN A 169 10.68 -6.64 -13.27
N ALA A 170 11.39 -6.61 -12.14
CA ALA A 170 11.80 -7.82 -11.42
C ALA A 170 10.62 -8.71 -10.98
N CYS A 171 9.41 -8.16 -10.79
CA CYS A 171 8.23 -8.97 -10.50
C CYS A 171 7.74 -9.76 -11.72
N LEU A 172 7.99 -9.25 -12.93
CA LEU A 172 7.63 -9.92 -14.20
C LEU A 172 8.62 -11.04 -14.55
N GLU A 173 9.82 -10.98 -13.99
CA GLU A 173 10.90 -11.95 -14.22
C GLU A 173 10.84 -13.13 -13.24
N ILE A 174 9.90 -13.11 -12.28
CA ILE A 174 9.70 -14.22 -11.37
C ILE A 174 9.33 -15.47 -12.18
N PRO A 175 10.02 -16.61 -11.98
CA PRO A 175 9.75 -17.84 -12.67
C PRO A 175 8.28 -18.29 -12.56
N SER A 176 7.85 -19.14 -13.45
CA SER A 176 6.53 -19.79 -13.36
C SER A 176 6.36 -20.45 -11.99
N ALA A 177 5.12 -20.50 -11.50
CA ALA A 177 4.84 -21.09 -10.20
C ALA A 177 5.38 -22.54 -10.13
N PRO A 178 5.90 -22.96 -8.96
CA PRO A 178 6.27 -24.35 -8.75
C PRO A 178 5.09 -25.26 -9.07
N GLN A 179 5.33 -26.43 -9.66
CA GLN A 179 4.28 -27.37 -10.07
C GLN A 179 4.15 -28.51 -9.07
N GLY A 180 2.97 -29.18 -9.06
CA GLY A 180 2.74 -30.39 -8.28
C GLY A 180 3.51 -31.63 -8.79
N PRO A 181 3.35 -32.79 -8.19
CA PRO A 181 2.43 -33.06 -7.08
C PRO A 181 2.92 -32.48 -5.74
N PHE A 182 1.95 -32.03 -4.93
CA PHE A 182 2.26 -31.51 -3.60
C PHE A 182 2.37 -32.63 -2.58
N ASN A 183 3.41 -32.54 -1.75
CA ASN A 183 3.72 -33.48 -0.68
C ASN A 183 4.53 -32.76 0.41
N LYS A 184 5.12 -33.48 1.38
CA LYS A 184 5.90 -32.86 2.46
C LYS A 184 7.18 -32.18 2.00
N GLU A 185 7.81 -32.70 0.95
CA GLU A 185 9.03 -32.10 0.36
C GLU A 185 8.70 -30.93 -0.60
N ASN A 186 7.49 -30.94 -1.16
CA ASN A 186 6.99 -29.90 -2.07
C ASN A 186 5.60 -29.43 -1.58
N PRO A 187 5.53 -28.59 -0.51
CA PRO A 187 4.28 -28.15 0.07
C PRO A 187 3.52 -27.17 -0.83
N PHE A 188 2.18 -27.18 -0.71
CA PHE A 188 1.33 -26.16 -1.31
C PHE A 188 1.32 -24.92 -0.43
N ILE A 189 2.03 -23.87 -0.83
CA ILE A 189 2.24 -22.65 -0.04
C ILE A 189 1.21 -21.58 -0.41
N ILE A 190 0.37 -21.24 0.54
CA ILE A 190 -0.51 -20.06 0.52
C ILE A 190 0.23 -18.94 1.24
N CYS A 191 0.26 -17.75 0.64
CA CYS A 191 1.10 -16.68 1.13
C CYS A 191 0.32 -15.37 1.34
N PHE A 192 0.54 -14.73 2.50
CA PHE A 192 0.17 -13.34 2.74
C PHE A 192 1.43 -12.50 2.88
N ILE A 193 1.51 -11.39 2.13
CA ILE A 193 2.61 -10.43 2.21
C ILE A 193 2.04 -9.07 2.58
N GLY A 194 2.28 -8.57 3.80
CA GLY A 194 1.78 -7.27 4.23
C GLY A 194 1.87 -7.06 5.73
N GLY A 195 1.60 -5.85 6.19
CA GLY A 195 1.38 -5.60 7.62
C GLY A 195 0.10 -6.31 8.08
N LEU A 196 0.21 -7.07 9.15
CA LEU A 196 -0.89 -7.79 9.78
C LEU A 196 -1.49 -6.93 10.90
N PHE A 197 -2.51 -6.18 10.55
CA PHE A 197 -3.22 -5.31 11.51
C PHE A 197 -4.49 -6.00 11.99
N SER A 198 -4.61 -6.28 13.29
CA SER A 198 -5.77 -6.97 13.87
C SER A 198 -7.09 -6.29 13.51
N HIS A 199 -7.11 -4.95 13.56
CA HIS A 199 -8.30 -4.14 13.26
C HIS A 199 -8.66 -4.07 11.76
N LEU A 200 -7.77 -4.49 10.86
CA LEU A 200 -8.02 -4.51 9.41
C LEU A 200 -8.20 -5.92 8.86
N HIS A 201 -7.49 -6.90 9.39
CA HIS A 201 -7.41 -8.23 8.78
C HIS A 201 -7.81 -9.37 9.72
N GLY A 202 -8.02 -9.07 11.03
CA GLY A 202 -8.10 -10.09 12.07
C GLY A 202 -9.10 -11.20 11.78
N ASP A 203 -10.34 -10.83 11.52
CA ASP A 203 -11.43 -11.75 11.23
C ASP A 203 -11.13 -12.65 10.00
N CYS A 204 -10.57 -12.07 8.95
CA CYS A 204 -10.25 -12.78 7.72
C CYS A 204 -9.07 -13.73 7.89
N ILE A 205 -8.02 -13.28 8.56
CA ILE A 205 -6.83 -14.12 8.78
C ILE A 205 -7.17 -15.31 9.67
N GLU A 206 -7.95 -15.13 10.74
CA GLU A 206 -8.44 -16.22 11.56
C GLU A 206 -9.27 -17.25 10.76
N ASP A 207 -10.15 -16.78 9.88
CA ASP A 207 -10.95 -17.65 9.03
C ASP A 207 -10.05 -18.43 8.04
N ILE A 208 -9.02 -17.80 7.48
CA ILE A 208 -8.03 -18.48 6.62
C ILE A 208 -7.25 -19.53 7.41
N PHE A 209 -6.82 -19.23 8.64
CA PHE A 209 -6.21 -20.22 9.53
C PHE A 209 -7.11 -21.44 9.74
N LYS A 210 -8.38 -21.22 10.09
CA LYS A 210 -9.36 -22.28 10.28
C LYS A 210 -9.54 -23.13 9.01
N ALA A 211 -9.59 -22.50 7.84
CA ALA A 211 -9.72 -23.20 6.58
C ALA A 211 -8.47 -24.05 6.28
N VAL A 212 -7.27 -23.50 6.41
CA VAL A 212 -6.02 -24.24 6.19
C VAL A 212 -5.89 -25.39 7.19
N ALA A 213 -6.22 -25.20 8.48
CA ALA A 213 -6.20 -26.26 9.46
C ALA A 213 -7.17 -27.42 9.13
N GLN A 214 -8.33 -27.13 8.53
CA GLN A 214 -9.26 -28.16 8.04
C GLN A 214 -8.69 -28.92 6.84
N ILE A 215 -8.10 -28.22 5.88
CA ILE A 215 -7.48 -28.81 4.69
C ILE A 215 -6.32 -29.73 5.09
N ARG A 216 -5.49 -29.33 6.05
CA ARG A 216 -4.34 -30.09 6.53
C ARG A 216 -4.70 -31.46 7.13
N LYS A 217 -5.92 -31.66 7.63
CA LYS A 217 -6.39 -32.98 8.08
C LYS A 217 -6.33 -34.04 6.97
N LYS A 218 -6.49 -33.62 5.71
CA LYS A 218 -6.47 -34.51 4.53
C LYS A 218 -5.20 -34.29 3.69
N LYS A 219 -4.67 -33.05 3.66
CA LYS A 219 -3.51 -32.64 2.87
C LYS A 219 -2.49 -31.94 3.79
N PRO A 220 -1.73 -32.69 4.61
CA PRO A 220 -0.85 -32.13 5.65
C PRO A 220 0.29 -31.26 5.09
N TRP A 221 0.51 -31.29 3.81
CA TRP A 221 1.50 -30.47 3.07
C TRP A 221 0.96 -29.10 2.64
N THR A 222 -0.24 -28.69 3.03
CA THR A 222 -0.72 -27.33 2.81
C THR A 222 -0.17 -26.42 3.89
N GLU A 223 0.48 -25.33 3.49
CA GLU A 223 1.11 -24.38 4.41
C GLU A 223 0.59 -22.96 4.19
N PHE A 224 0.50 -22.19 5.28
CA PHE A 224 0.16 -20.77 5.23
C PHE A 224 1.31 -19.94 5.79
N HIS A 225 1.92 -19.15 4.92
CA HIS A 225 3.06 -18.30 5.24
C HIS A 225 2.65 -16.83 5.31
N LEU A 226 3.03 -16.18 6.40
CA LEU A 226 2.72 -14.80 6.72
C LEU A 226 4.01 -13.98 6.75
N TYR A 227 4.08 -12.94 5.94
CA TYR A 227 5.22 -12.04 5.85
C TYR A 227 4.78 -10.61 6.15
N GLY A 228 5.33 -10.02 7.19
CA GLY A 228 5.04 -8.66 7.61
C GLY A 228 5.02 -8.49 9.12
N GLN A 229 4.96 -7.24 9.57
CA GLN A 229 4.84 -6.93 10.99
C GLN A 229 3.43 -7.22 11.50
N ARG A 230 3.32 -7.85 12.66
CA ARG A 230 2.04 -8.00 13.40
C ARG A 230 1.77 -6.76 14.24
N GLN A 231 0.53 -6.28 14.27
CA GLN A 231 0.10 -5.18 15.12
C GLN A 231 -1.30 -5.44 15.69
N PRO A 232 -1.45 -5.61 16.99
CA PRO A 232 -0.37 -5.62 18.00
C PRO A 232 0.57 -6.82 17.84
N GLU A 233 1.74 -6.78 18.44
CA GLU A 233 2.80 -7.78 18.25
C GLU A 233 2.34 -9.21 18.61
N HIS A 234 1.49 -9.33 19.65
CA HIS A 234 0.89 -10.60 20.08
C HIS A 234 -0.29 -11.08 19.20
N PHE A 235 -0.70 -10.31 18.21
CA PHE A 235 -1.79 -10.69 17.31
C PHE A 235 -1.49 -12.02 16.61
N LEU A 236 -2.41 -12.98 16.72
CA LEU A 236 -2.29 -14.35 16.20
C LEU A 236 -1.15 -15.17 16.82
N GLU A 237 -0.66 -14.84 18.02
CA GLU A 237 0.49 -15.52 18.63
C GLU A 237 0.29 -17.06 18.74
N ASP A 238 -0.87 -17.49 19.22
CA ASP A 238 -1.21 -18.91 19.35
C ASP A 238 -1.33 -19.63 18.00
N LEU A 239 -1.73 -18.92 16.96
CA LEU A 239 -1.97 -19.49 15.63
C LEU A 239 -0.70 -19.60 14.80
N VAL A 240 0.19 -18.63 14.88
CA VAL A 240 1.43 -18.61 14.06
C VAL A 240 2.48 -19.63 14.47
N HIS A 241 2.28 -20.28 15.62
CA HIS A 241 3.10 -21.39 16.09
C HIS A 241 2.45 -22.77 15.86
N SER A 242 1.28 -22.81 15.22
CA SER A 242 0.60 -24.05 14.88
C SER A 242 1.24 -24.72 13.66
N ASP A 243 1.13 -26.06 13.57
CA ASP A 243 1.68 -26.82 12.45
C ASP A 243 1.09 -26.37 11.09
N GLY A 244 1.96 -26.11 10.12
CA GLY A 244 1.62 -25.61 8.79
C GLY A 244 1.41 -24.10 8.70
N PHE A 245 1.73 -23.37 9.78
CA PHE A 245 1.67 -21.91 9.79
C PHE A 245 3.03 -21.34 10.16
N THR A 246 3.49 -20.38 9.39
CA THR A 246 4.79 -19.75 9.64
C THR A 246 4.68 -18.25 9.50
N HIS A 247 5.06 -17.51 10.54
CA HIS A 247 5.22 -16.07 10.50
C HIS A 247 6.70 -15.72 10.37
N HIS A 248 7.06 -15.12 9.24
CA HIS A 248 8.45 -14.81 8.89
C HIS A 248 8.88 -13.40 9.31
N GLY A 249 7.98 -12.60 9.88
CA GLY A 249 8.29 -11.21 10.22
C GLY A 249 8.45 -10.30 9.01
N ILE A 250 9.20 -9.20 9.20
CA ILE A 250 9.45 -8.21 8.15
C ILE A 250 10.46 -8.75 7.15
N VAL A 251 10.13 -8.65 5.86
CA VAL A 251 11.03 -9.08 4.77
C VAL A 251 12.03 -7.97 4.46
N MET A 252 13.30 -8.22 4.75
CA MET A 252 14.42 -7.34 4.42
C MET A 252 15.66 -8.19 4.07
N PRO A 253 16.48 -7.84 3.08
CA PRO A 253 16.25 -6.75 2.12
C PRO A 253 15.09 -7.04 1.14
N LEU A 254 14.70 -6.05 0.35
CA LEU A 254 13.51 -6.16 -0.54
C LEU A 254 13.61 -7.29 -1.57
N GLU A 255 14.82 -7.69 -1.94
CA GLU A 255 15.10 -8.80 -2.87
C GLU A 255 14.54 -10.13 -2.36
N LYS A 256 14.57 -10.37 -1.05
CA LYS A 256 13.97 -11.56 -0.43
C LYS A 256 12.45 -11.67 -0.70
N LYS A 257 11.78 -10.57 -1.00
CA LYS A 257 10.37 -10.61 -1.40
C LYS A 257 10.16 -11.38 -2.69
N PHE A 258 11.08 -11.29 -3.64
CA PHE A 258 10.98 -12.03 -4.91
C PHE A 258 11.16 -13.53 -4.69
N GLU A 259 12.08 -13.95 -3.83
CA GLU A 259 12.25 -15.36 -3.43
C GLU A 259 10.98 -15.94 -2.78
N ILE A 260 10.30 -15.13 -1.95
CA ILE A 260 9.02 -15.51 -1.34
C ILE A 260 7.94 -15.66 -2.42
N MET A 261 7.85 -14.69 -3.32
CA MET A 261 6.90 -14.72 -4.41
C MET A 261 7.15 -15.91 -5.35
N GLU A 262 8.41 -16.29 -5.55
CA GLU A 262 8.80 -17.44 -6.36
C GLU A 262 8.29 -18.77 -5.77
N LYS A 263 8.34 -18.91 -4.46
CA LYS A 263 7.91 -20.15 -3.75
C LYS A 263 6.40 -20.23 -3.54
N ALA A 264 5.69 -19.11 -3.56
CA ALA A 264 4.26 -19.09 -3.28
C ALA A 264 3.45 -19.71 -4.43
N HIS A 265 2.41 -20.47 -4.10
CA HIS A 265 1.47 -21.06 -5.04
C HIS A 265 0.19 -20.22 -5.16
N CYS A 266 -0.22 -19.58 -4.08
CA CYS A 266 -1.39 -18.71 -4.02
C CYS A 266 -1.11 -17.53 -3.09
N PHE A 267 -1.55 -16.35 -3.49
CA PHE A 267 -1.54 -15.18 -2.62
C PHE A 267 -2.94 -14.90 -2.09
N VAL A 268 -3.03 -14.49 -0.82
CA VAL A 268 -4.29 -14.05 -0.23
C VAL A 268 -4.29 -12.56 0.04
N ILE A 269 -5.41 -11.90 -0.24
CA ILE A 269 -5.67 -10.50 0.07
C ILE A 269 -6.92 -10.43 0.94
N PRO A 270 -6.75 -10.44 2.28
CA PRO A 270 -7.87 -10.32 3.21
C PRO A 270 -8.35 -8.87 3.30
N SER A 271 -9.65 -8.70 3.43
CA SER A 271 -10.31 -7.42 3.70
C SER A 271 -11.43 -7.66 4.70
N SER A 272 -11.34 -7.08 5.90
CA SER A 272 -12.28 -7.33 6.98
C SER A 272 -13.74 -7.21 6.56
N PHE A 273 -14.57 -8.11 7.05
CA PHE A 273 -16.04 -8.06 6.93
C PHE A 273 -16.69 -7.10 7.93
N ASN A 274 -15.91 -6.45 8.81
CA ASN A 274 -16.43 -5.44 9.71
C ASN A 274 -16.91 -4.21 8.90
N GLU A 275 -18.19 -3.86 9.03
CA GLU A 275 -18.83 -2.75 8.30
C GLU A 275 -18.13 -1.41 8.52
N GLU A 276 -17.56 -1.16 9.71
CA GLU A 276 -16.80 0.06 9.99
C GLU A 276 -15.58 0.23 9.08
N LYS A 277 -15.06 -0.87 8.51
CA LYS A 277 -13.90 -0.88 7.61
C LYS A 277 -14.28 -0.88 6.14
N HIS A 278 -15.54 -1.03 5.79
CA HIS A 278 -15.99 -1.12 4.40
C HIS A 278 -15.60 0.10 3.58
N LEU A 279 -15.70 1.31 4.14
CA LEU A 279 -15.29 2.54 3.44
C LEU A 279 -13.80 2.55 3.13
N HIS A 280 -12.96 2.09 4.07
CA HIS A 280 -11.53 1.96 3.83
C HIS A 280 -11.27 1.05 2.62
N TYR A 281 -11.73 -0.19 2.65
CA TYR A 281 -11.50 -1.15 1.55
C TYR A 281 -12.18 -0.80 0.23
N ARG A 282 -13.26 -0.03 0.27
CA ARG A 282 -13.93 0.45 -0.93
C ARG A 282 -13.05 1.39 -1.76
N TYR A 283 -12.25 2.20 -1.10
CA TYR A 283 -11.45 3.25 -1.73
C TYR A 283 -9.94 2.96 -1.73
N SER A 284 -9.46 2.16 -0.80
CA SER A 284 -8.03 1.84 -0.69
C SER A 284 -7.59 0.87 -1.79
N PHE A 285 -6.37 1.09 -2.29
CA PHE A 285 -5.74 0.20 -3.25
C PHE A 285 -4.65 -0.62 -2.54
N PRO A 286 -4.73 -1.97 -2.56
CA PRO A 286 -3.66 -2.79 -1.98
C PRO A 286 -2.36 -2.57 -2.72
N THR A 287 -1.38 -1.95 -2.07
CA THR A 287 -0.12 -1.53 -2.70
C THR A 287 0.67 -2.68 -3.33
N LYS A 288 0.44 -3.91 -2.87
CA LYS A 288 1.10 -5.13 -3.40
C LYS A 288 0.36 -5.79 -4.55
N LEU A 289 -0.89 -5.41 -4.78
CA LEU A 289 -1.71 -6.06 -5.81
C LEU A 289 -1.05 -6.07 -7.20
N PRO A 290 -0.43 -4.97 -7.70
CA PRO A 290 0.28 -5.00 -8.98
C PRO A 290 1.40 -6.05 -9.03
N GLU A 291 2.19 -6.14 -7.96
CA GLU A 291 3.30 -7.10 -7.86
C GLU A 291 2.78 -8.54 -7.86
N LEU A 292 1.71 -8.81 -7.10
CA LEU A 292 1.09 -10.13 -7.06
C LEU A 292 0.50 -10.52 -8.42
N ILE A 293 -0.16 -9.58 -9.10
CA ILE A 293 -0.66 -9.78 -10.46
C ILE A 293 0.49 -10.11 -11.42
N ALA A 294 1.62 -9.41 -11.30
CA ALA A 294 2.78 -9.60 -12.17
C ALA A 294 3.39 -11.00 -12.06
N THR A 295 3.24 -11.68 -10.92
CA THR A 295 3.74 -13.06 -10.76
C THR A 295 2.97 -14.10 -11.58
N GLY A 296 1.77 -13.76 -12.06
CA GLY A 296 0.87 -14.70 -12.74
C GLY A 296 0.32 -15.84 -11.88
N ARG A 297 0.51 -15.74 -10.54
CA ARG A 297 0.00 -16.76 -9.60
C ARG A 297 -1.44 -16.48 -9.20
N PRO A 298 -2.20 -17.51 -8.79
CA PRO A 298 -3.52 -17.34 -8.25
C PRO A 298 -3.56 -16.34 -7.08
N ILE A 299 -4.54 -15.44 -7.11
CA ILE A 299 -4.81 -14.49 -6.04
C ILE A 299 -6.19 -14.79 -5.48
N LEU A 300 -6.28 -15.07 -4.18
CA LEU A 300 -7.53 -15.23 -3.46
C LEU A 300 -7.84 -13.94 -2.70
N SER A 301 -8.88 -13.23 -3.11
CA SER A 301 -9.44 -12.12 -2.33
C SER A 301 -10.54 -12.63 -1.43
N TYR A 302 -10.41 -12.41 -0.13
CA TYR A 302 -11.38 -12.76 0.89
C TYR A 302 -11.86 -11.52 1.62
N GLY A 303 -13.10 -11.11 1.37
CA GLY A 303 -13.67 -9.89 1.93
C GLY A 303 -14.89 -9.39 1.16
N PRO A 304 -15.55 -8.31 1.63
CA PRO A 304 -16.78 -7.78 1.05
C PRO A 304 -16.67 -7.51 -0.46
N LYS A 305 -17.79 -7.70 -1.16
CA LYS A 305 -17.87 -7.56 -2.61
C LYS A 305 -17.44 -6.18 -3.12
N GLU A 306 -17.69 -5.15 -2.32
CA GLU A 306 -17.48 -3.74 -2.66
C GLU A 306 -16.03 -3.27 -2.49
N THR A 307 -15.08 -4.15 -2.15
CA THR A 307 -13.67 -3.76 -2.03
C THR A 307 -13.06 -3.40 -3.38
N ALA A 308 -12.13 -2.46 -3.39
CA ALA A 308 -11.38 -2.10 -4.61
C ALA A 308 -10.64 -3.31 -5.20
N THR A 309 -10.07 -4.16 -4.35
CA THR A 309 -9.44 -5.43 -4.76
C THR A 309 -10.40 -6.28 -5.57
N ASN A 310 -11.58 -6.57 -5.03
CA ASN A 310 -12.57 -7.43 -5.69
C ASN A 310 -13.02 -6.86 -7.04
N ARG A 311 -13.17 -5.53 -7.14
CA ARG A 311 -13.50 -4.88 -8.41
C ARG A 311 -12.38 -5.02 -9.44
N ILE A 312 -11.13 -4.79 -9.03
CA ILE A 312 -9.97 -4.92 -9.92
C ILE A 312 -9.85 -6.35 -10.44
N LEU A 313 -9.94 -7.33 -9.54
CA LEU A 313 -9.88 -8.75 -9.93
C LEU A 313 -11.04 -9.12 -10.86
N LYS A 314 -12.26 -8.64 -10.57
CA LYS A 314 -13.44 -8.86 -11.42
C LYS A 314 -13.30 -8.23 -12.79
N THR A 315 -12.93 -6.95 -12.85
CA THR A 315 -12.83 -6.20 -14.11
C THR A 315 -11.77 -6.77 -15.05
N ASN A 316 -10.71 -7.33 -14.50
CA ASN A 316 -9.62 -7.91 -15.29
C ASN A 316 -9.74 -9.44 -15.45
N ASN A 317 -10.80 -10.03 -14.90
CA ASN A 317 -11.04 -11.49 -14.91
C ASN A 317 -9.86 -12.30 -14.36
N ILE A 318 -9.31 -11.87 -13.23
CA ILE A 318 -8.17 -12.51 -12.56
C ILE A 318 -8.52 -12.83 -11.10
N GLY A 319 -7.88 -13.85 -10.55
CA GLY A 319 -8.01 -14.24 -9.14
C GLY A 319 -9.36 -14.89 -8.78
N LEU A 320 -9.40 -15.43 -7.58
CA LEU A 320 -10.59 -15.96 -6.92
C LEU A 320 -11.14 -14.90 -5.95
N ARG A 321 -12.46 -14.85 -5.80
CA ARG A 321 -13.11 -13.88 -4.93
C ARG A 321 -14.15 -14.55 -4.07
N ILE A 322 -14.00 -14.48 -2.76
CA ILE A 322 -14.97 -14.97 -1.79
C ILE A 322 -15.53 -13.76 -1.05
N HIS A 323 -16.82 -13.53 -1.22
CA HIS A 323 -17.51 -12.32 -0.77
C HIS A 323 -18.27 -12.50 0.54
N ASP A 324 -18.56 -13.74 0.89
CA ASP A 324 -19.27 -14.10 2.11
C ASP A 324 -18.26 -14.58 3.15
N ARG A 325 -18.45 -14.18 4.39
CA ARG A 325 -17.65 -14.68 5.49
C ARG A 325 -17.97 -16.15 5.76
N SER A 326 -17.20 -17.04 5.16
CA SER A 326 -17.46 -18.49 5.18
C SER A 326 -16.16 -19.29 5.13
N VAL A 327 -15.85 -19.97 6.24
CA VAL A 327 -14.74 -20.92 6.30
C VAL A 327 -14.95 -22.11 5.35
N PRO A 328 -16.16 -22.70 5.21
CA PRO A 328 -16.40 -23.76 4.21
C PRO A 328 -16.08 -23.33 2.78
N ASN A 329 -16.49 -22.12 2.36
CA ASN A 329 -16.19 -21.62 1.01
C ASN A 329 -14.68 -21.39 0.81
N LEU A 330 -13.95 -20.97 1.86
CA LEU A 330 -12.49 -20.88 1.82
C LEU A 330 -11.85 -22.26 1.66
N VAL A 331 -12.31 -23.26 2.39
CA VAL A 331 -11.82 -24.64 2.28
C VAL A 331 -12.03 -25.16 0.86
N GLU A 332 -13.24 -25.03 0.33
CA GLU A 332 -13.57 -25.49 -1.03
C GLU A 332 -12.68 -24.79 -2.09
N ALA A 333 -12.55 -23.47 -2.01
CA ALA A 333 -11.75 -22.69 -2.96
C ALA A 333 -10.26 -23.08 -2.92
N LEU A 334 -9.69 -23.24 -1.74
CA LEU A 334 -8.28 -23.60 -1.56
C LEU A 334 -8.01 -25.09 -1.89
N GLU A 335 -8.94 -26.02 -1.57
CA GLU A 335 -8.83 -27.41 -1.96
C GLU A 335 -8.89 -27.60 -3.47
N ASN A 336 -9.81 -26.88 -4.16
CA ASN A 336 -9.94 -26.88 -5.60
C ASN A 336 -8.69 -26.30 -6.26
N LEU A 337 -8.17 -25.19 -5.70
CA LEU A 337 -6.94 -24.58 -6.20
C LEU A 337 -5.74 -25.53 -6.08
N GLY A 338 -5.53 -26.14 -4.92
CA GLY A 338 -4.41 -27.07 -4.71
C GLY A 338 -4.60 -28.43 -5.41
N GLY A 339 -5.83 -28.88 -5.63
CA GLY A 339 -6.13 -30.16 -6.30
C GLY A 339 -6.06 -30.10 -7.83
N GLN A 340 -6.30 -28.93 -8.40
CA GLN A 340 -6.28 -28.66 -9.85
C GLN A 340 -5.32 -27.53 -10.16
N TYR A 341 -4.17 -27.52 -9.51
CA TYR A 341 -3.29 -26.36 -9.53
C TYR A 341 -2.78 -26.01 -10.94
N GLU A 342 -2.37 -27.00 -11.72
CA GLU A 342 -1.90 -26.83 -13.08
C GLU A 342 -3.01 -26.29 -14.00
N ASP A 343 -4.22 -26.82 -13.88
CA ASP A 343 -5.38 -26.30 -14.61
C ASP A 343 -5.76 -24.90 -14.13
N SER A 344 -5.59 -24.64 -12.85
CA SER A 344 -5.87 -23.33 -12.24
C SER A 344 -4.87 -22.28 -12.72
N ILE A 345 -3.58 -22.59 -12.79
CA ILE A 345 -2.56 -21.70 -13.38
C ILE A 345 -2.87 -21.42 -14.84
N ASN A 346 -3.31 -22.43 -15.60
CA ASN A 346 -3.67 -22.25 -17.01
C ASN A 346 -4.94 -21.40 -17.19
N LYS A 347 -5.86 -21.45 -16.21
CA LYS A 347 -7.06 -20.59 -16.16
C LYS A 347 -6.77 -19.16 -15.67
N PHE A 348 -5.68 -18.98 -14.91
CA PHE A 348 -5.12 -17.66 -14.57
C PHE A 348 -3.95 -17.40 -15.53
N PRO A 349 -4.20 -17.15 -16.82
CA PRO A 349 -3.14 -17.00 -17.81
C PRO A 349 -2.16 -15.96 -17.30
N LYS A 350 -0.88 -16.17 -17.58
CA LYS A 350 0.13 -15.11 -17.47
C LYS A 350 -0.55 -13.86 -17.95
N VAL A 351 -0.82 -12.96 -17.01
CA VAL A 351 -1.81 -11.90 -17.12
C VAL A 351 -1.65 -11.22 -18.48
N CYS A 352 -2.76 -11.05 -19.18
CA CYS A 352 -2.78 -10.44 -20.51
C CYS A 352 -1.78 -9.27 -20.56
N PRO A 353 -0.89 -9.17 -21.53
CA PRO A 353 0.12 -8.12 -21.63
C PRO A 353 -0.42 -6.71 -21.35
N LYS A 354 -1.66 -6.44 -21.78
CA LYS A 354 -2.36 -5.17 -21.50
C LYS A 354 -2.62 -4.93 -20.00
N ILE A 355 -2.86 -5.97 -19.23
CA ILE A 355 -3.07 -5.85 -17.77
C ILE A 355 -1.71 -5.63 -17.11
N LEU A 356 -0.70 -6.39 -17.50
CA LEU A 356 0.67 -6.21 -16.99
C LEU A 356 1.19 -4.81 -17.32
N GLU A 357 0.99 -4.33 -18.54
CA GLU A 357 1.35 -2.97 -18.92
C GLU A 357 0.68 -1.93 -18.03
N LYS A 358 -0.64 -2.05 -17.79
CA LYS A 358 -1.42 -1.13 -16.94
C LYS A 358 -0.87 -1.05 -15.53
N PHE A 359 -0.41 -2.18 -14.97
CA PHE A 359 0.11 -2.28 -13.60
C PHE A 359 1.63 -2.23 -13.53
N SER A 360 2.34 -1.98 -14.63
CA SER A 360 3.80 -1.83 -14.62
C SER A 360 4.23 -0.51 -14.00
N ALA A 361 5.38 -0.52 -13.33
CA ALA A 361 5.99 0.67 -12.76
C ALA A 361 6.28 1.72 -13.84
N ASP A 362 6.72 1.30 -15.03
CA ASP A 362 7.01 2.20 -16.15
C ASP A 362 5.75 2.92 -16.65
N CYS A 363 4.63 2.23 -16.75
CA CYS A 363 3.36 2.85 -17.11
C CYS A 363 2.93 3.88 -16.07
N VAL A 364 3.07 3.54 -14.79
CA VAL A 364 2.76 4.45 -13.68
C VAL A 364 3.66 5.69 -13.70
N ARG A 365 4.97 5.52 -13.89
CA ARG A 365 5.94 6.63 -14.01
C ARG A 365 5.63 7.53 -15.19
N ARG A 366 5.39 6.94 -16.36
CA ARG A 366 5.01 7.69 -17.58
C ARG A 366 3.73 8.48 -17.37
N LYS A 367 2.71 7.87 -16.75
CA LYS A 367 1.45 8.56 -16.43
C LYS A 367 1.66 9.69 -15.43
N LEU A 368 2.48 9.51 -14.41
CA LEU A 368 2.82 10.57 -13.45
C LEU A 368 3.54 11.73 -14.14
N LYS A 369 4.54 11.46 -14.99
CA LYS A 369 5.23 12.50 -15.78
C LYS A 369 4.23 13.29 -16.64
N ASN A 370 3.30 12.60 -17.31
CA ASN A 370 2.26 13.27 -18.12
C ASN A 370 1.32 14.15 -17.28
N ILE A 371 0.86 13.65 -16.12
CA ILE A 371 -0.01 14.42 -15.20
C ILE A 371 0.70 15.71 -14.76
N LEU A 372 1.99 15.63 -14.45
CA LEU A 372 2.78 16.76 -13.98
C LEU A 372 3.33 17.60 -15.14
N SER A 373 3.18 17.18 -16.39
CA SER A 373 3.79 17.79 -17.58
C SER A 373 5.30 18.01 -17.41
N VAL A 374 5.98 17.01 -16.84
CA VAL A 374 7.43 16.98 -16.64
C VAL A 374 8.03 16.06 -17.71
N ASN A 375 8.98 16.62 -18.51
CA ASN A 375 9.72 15.85 -19.52
C ASN A 375 10.80 14.97 -18.89
#